data_d69cdca136d3f8f1f0e2690cb0d8f775
#
_entry.id   d69cdca136d3f8f1f0e2690cb0d8f775
#
_cell.length_a   1.000
_cell.length_b   1.000
_cell.length_c   1.000
_cell.angle_alpha   90.00
_cell.angle_beta   90.00
_cell.angle_gamma   90.00
#
_symmetry.space_group_name_H-M   'P 1'
#
loop_
_entity.id
_entity.type
_entity.pdbx_description
1 polymer ?
#
loop_
_entity_poly.entity_id
_entity_poly.type
_entity_poly.pdbx_seq_one_letter_code
_entity_poly.pdbx_strand_id
1 'polypeptide(L)'
;MTISRDKTPASPTAKWLTVVGIGADGLAGLSDRARAAIAGADHVFGGTRHLALAARLIEGAAVPWPSPFDPGMAAVLARRGQPVCVLASGDPMWHGVGVTLARHVAADEMVVIPAPSAFSLAAARLTWPLAEVATLSLHGRALAHLWPHLAPGRKLLALTSDGAGPAAIANYLTALGLGHATLTVLEDLGGPAERVRQRPAANFDLGSVHDLNLVAIEFTTAATAAILPAAPGLPDDWFAHDGQLTKRELRALTLSALHPTAGQRLWD
;
A
#
# COMPACT_ATOMS: atom_id res chain seq x y z
N MET A 1 38.02 20.39 -31.59
CA MET A 1 36.73 20.27 -30.89
C MET A 1 36.00 19.11 -31.52
N THR A 2 36.28 17.90 -31.06
CA THR A 2 35.83 16.65 -31.69
C THR A 2 34.74 16.08 -30.80
N ILE A 3 33.51 16.10 -31.29
CA ILE A 3 32.33 15.54 -30.62
C ILE A 3 32.35 14.02 -30.91
N SER A 4 32.74 13.25 -29.89
CA SER A 4 32.58 11.79 -29.92
C SER A 4 31.11 11.45 -29.74
N ARG A 5 30.44 11.08 -30.82
CA ARG A 5 29.17 10.36 -30.82
C ARG A 5 29.48 8.92 -31.19
N ASP A 6 29.41 8.03 -30.24
CA ASP A 6 28.95 6.67 -30.49
C ASP A 6 28.63 6.01 -29.14
N LYS A 7 27.38 6.18 -28.69
CA LYS A 7 26.71 5.18 -27.86
C LYS A 7 25.69 4.54 -28.77
N THR A 8 26.10 3.47 -29.44
CA THR A 8 25.16 2.49 -30.02
C THR A 8 24.17 2.11 -28.92
N PRO A 9 22.85 2.25 -29.12
CA PRO A 9 21.89 1.76 -28.12
C PRO A 9 22.11 0.24 -27.99
N ALA A 10 22.38 -0.21 -26.78
CA ALA A 10 22.39 -1.65 -26.46
C ALA A 10 21.09 -2.26 -27.01
N SER A 11 21.20 -3.40 -27.68
CA SER A 11 20.04 -4.18 -28.13
C SER A 11 19.06 -4.29 -26.97
N PRO A 12 17.72 -4.16 -27.21
CA PRO A 12 16.75 -4.22 -26.12
C PRO A 12 16.94 -5.55 -25.38
N THR A 13 17.37 -5.47 -24.15
CA THR A 13 17.49 -6.63 -23.26
C THR A 13 16.12 -7.32 -23.24
N ALA A 14 16.06 -8.60 -23.56
CA ALA A 14 14.81 -9.32 -23.57
C ALA A 14 14.19 -9.23 -22.17
N LYS A 15 12.91 -8.83 -22.09
CA LYS A 15 12.19 -8.72 -20.81
C LYS A 15 12.06 -10.12 -20.21
N TRP A 16 12.81 -10.36 -19.16
CA TRP A 16 12.89 -11.67 -18.51
C TRP A 16 11.95 -11.80 -17.32
N LEU A 17 11.56 -10.66 -16.68
CA LEU A 17 10.73 -10.63 -15.49
C LEU A 17 9.33 -10.12 -15.82
N THR A 18 8.30 -10.91 -15.51
CA THR A 18 6.90 -10.45 -15.55
C THR A 18 6.31 -10.43 -14.15
N VAL A 19 5.78 -9.29 -13.73
CA VAL A 19 5.08 -9.16 -12.44
C VAL A 19 3.58 -9.11 -12.72
N VAL A 20 2.86 -10.12 -12.22
CA VAL A 20 1.43 -10.31 -12.49
C VAL A 20 0.63 -10.04 -11.22
N GLY A 21 -0.31 -9.12 -11.31
CA GLY A 21 -1.34 -8.92 -10.29
C GLY A 21 -2.39 -10.02 -10.33
N ILE A 22 -2.74 -10.58 -9.17
CA ILE A 22 -3.80 -11.56 -9.00
C ILE A 22 -4.72 -11.15 -7.86
N GLY A 23 -6.02 -11.13 -8.12
CA GLY A 23 -7.06 -10.86 -7.14
C GLY A 23 -7.45 -12.09 -6.33
N ALA A 24 -8.37 -11.91 -5.38
CA ALA A 24 -8.97 -13.02 -4.63
C ALA A 24 -9.91 -13.87 -5.50
N ASP A 25 -10.37 -13.34 -6.63
CA ASP A 25 -11.08 -14.05 -7.70
C ASP A 25 -10.21 -15.06 -8.48
N GLY A 26 -8.92 -15.07 -8.19
CA GLY A 26 -7.97 -16.05 -8.74
C GLY A 26 -7.89 -16.02 -10.26
N LEU A 27 -8.02 -17.20 -10.87
CA LEU A 27 -7.92 -17.33 -12.33
C LEU A 27 -9.00 -16.57 -13.09
N ALA A 28 -10.19 -16.36 -12.53
CA ALA A 28 -11.29 -15.68 -13.21
C ALA A 28 -10.95 -14.22 -13.54
N GLY A 29 -10.20 -13.54 -12.68
CA GLY A 29 -9.79 -12.14 -12.87
C GLY A 29 -8.54 -11.94 -13.76
N LEU A 30 -7.85 -13.02 -14.15
CA LEU A 30 -6.63 -12.90 -14.97
C LEU A 30 -6.95 -12.68 -16.45
N SER A 31 -6.30 -11.68 -17.05
CA SER A 31 -6.29 -11.50 -18.50
C SER A 31 -5.53 -12.64 -19.20
N ASP A 32 -5.79 -12.88 -20.48
CA ASP A 32 -5.07 -13.89 -21.28
C ASP A 32 -3.56 -13.65 -21.28
N ARG A 33 -3.14 -12.37 -21.30
CA ARG A 33 -1.73 -12.00 -21.20
C ARG A 33 -1.11 -12.41 -19.85
N ALA A 34 -1.84 -12.24 -18.75
CA ALA A 34 -1.39 -12.66 -17.44
C ALA A 34 -1.32 -14.19 -17.33
N ARG A 35 -2.31 -14.90 -17.85
CA ARG A 35 -2.34 -16.37 -17.92
C ARG A 35 -1.14 -16.91 -18.71
N ALA A 36 -0.89 -16.37 -19.89
CA ALA A 36 0.24 -16.77 -20.72
C ALA A 36 1.59 -16.50 -20.03
N ALA A 37 1.72 -15.37 -19.33
CA ALA A 37 2.95 -15.05 -18.58
C ALA A 37 3.21 -15.99 -17.41
N ILE A 38 2.16 -16.48 -16.74
CA ILE A 38 2.30 -17.47 -15.65
C ILE A 38 2.69 -18.85 -16.23
N ALA A 39 1.99 -19.30 -17.28
CA ALA A 39 2.23 -20.59 -17.90
C ALA A 39 3.62 -20.69 -18.57
N GLY A 40 4.07 -19.61 -19.24
CA GLY A 40 5.37 -19.58 -19.93
C GLY A 40 6.58 -19.28 -19.04
N ALA A 41 6.42 -19.18 -17.72
CA ALA A 41 7.53 -18.89 -16.82
C ALA A 41 8.20 -20.19 -16.32
N ASP A 42 9.55 -20.25 -16.37
CA ASP A 42 10.33 -21.35 -15.77
C ASP A 42 10.19 -21.34 -14.24
N HIS A 43 10.04 -20.14 -13.64
CA HIS A 43 9.91 -19.97 -12.21
C HIS A 43 8.80 -18.96 -11.90
N VAL A 44 7.86 -19.37 -11.05
CA VAL A 44 6.76 -18.49 -10.57
C VAL A 44 6.93 -18.26 -9.08
N PHE A 45 7.27 -17.03 -8.71
CA PHE A 45 7.42 -16.59 -7.32
C PHE A 45 6.14 -15.97 -6.80
N GLY A 46 5.85 -16.17 -5.51
CA GLY A 46 4.68 -15.54 -4.89
C GLY A 46 4.48 -15.97 -3.44
N GLY A 47 3.56 -15.31 -2.75
CA GLY A 47 3.07 -15.80 -1.47
C GLY A 47 2.30 -17.11 -1.66
N THR A 48 2.24 -17.96 -0.62
CA THR A 48 1.57 -19.26 -0.65
C THR A 48 0.15 -19.17 -1.23
N ARG A 49 -0.62 -18.15 -0.83
CA ARG A 49 -1.98 -17.91 -1.34
C ARG A 49 -1.98 -17.63 -2.86
N HIS A 50 -1.07 -16.80 -3.34
CA HIS A 50 -1.00 -16.45 -4.78
C HIS A 50 -0.64 -17.67 -5.63
N LEU A 51 0.32 -18.46 -5.17
CA LEU A 51 0.72 -19.70 -5.84
C LEU A 51 -0.44 -20.71 -5.88
N ALA A 52 -1.19 -20.84 -4.78
CA ALA A 52 -2.37 -21.71 -4.73
C ALA A 52 -3.47 -21.26 -5.71
N LEU A 53 -3.74 -19.94 -5.80
CA LEU A 53 -4.71 -19.38 -6.75
C LEU A 53 -4.31 -19.62 -8.21
N ALA A 54 -3.02 -19.58 -8.52
CA ALA A 54 -2.49 -19.75 -9.88
C ALA A 54 -2.09 -21.20 -10.21
N ALA A 55 -2.19 -22.16 -9.28
CA ALA A 55 -1.59 -23.49 -9.35
C ALA A 55 -1.87 -24.23 -10.67
N ARG A 56 -3.07 -24.08 -11.24
CA ARG A 56 -3.46 -24.74 -12.49
C ARG A 56 -2.80 -24.16 -13.75
N LEU A 57 -2.18 -22.99 -13.65
CA LEU A 57 -1.47 -22.33 -14.76
C LEU A 57 0.05 -22.48 -14.65
N ILE A 58 0.58 -22.84 -13.50
CA ILE A 58 2.03 -22.92 -13.27
C ILE A 58 2.52 -24.25 -13.86
N GLU A 59 3.25 -24.13 -14.99
CA GLU A 59 3.92 -25.28 -15.64
C GLU A 59 5.37 -25.44 -15.16
N GLY A 60 6.03 -24.33 -14.80
CA GLY A 60 7.37 -24.29 -14.23
C GLY A 60 7.42 -24.52 -12.71
N ALA A 61 8.49 -24.09 -12.09
CA ALA A 61 8.69 -24.23 -10.65
C ALA A 61 7.93 -23.16 -9.86
N ALA A 62 7.02 -23.56 -8.97
CA ALA A 62 6.39 -22.68 -7.99
C ALA A 62 7.32 -22.41 -6.80
N VAL A 63 7.68 -21.16 -6.54
CA VAL A 63 8.64 -20.77 -5.51
C VAL A 63 7.98 -19.81 -4.51
N PRO A 64 7.62 -20.27 -3.31
CA PRO A 64 7.04 -19.41 -2.29
C PRO A 64 8.08 -18.43 -1.73
N TRP A 65 7.61 -17.24 -1.34
CA TRP A 65 8.45 -16.30 -0.62
C TRP A 65 8.93 -16.92 0.69
N PRO A 66 10.25 -16.85 0.99
CA PRO A 66 10.76 -17.22 2.30
C PRO A 66 10.36 -16.20 3.37
N SER A 67 10.48 -16.60 4.63
CA SER A 67 10.43 -15.69 5.77
C SER A 67 11.79 -15.75 6.49
N PRO A 68 12.53 -14.63 6.56
CA PRO A 68 12.21 -13.28 6.05
C PRO A 68 12.21 -13.17 4.52
N PHE A 69 11.69 -12.06 3.99
CA PHE A 69 11.45 -11.85 2.55
C PHE A 69 12.74 -11.64 1.71
N ASP A 70 13.77 -11.01 2.27
CA ASP A 70 14.98 -10.59 1.53
C ASP A 70 15.67 -11.71 0.72
N PRO A 71 15.82 -12.94 1.23
CA PRO A 71 16.37 -14.05 0.43
C PRO A 71 15.56 -14.37 -0.83
N GLY A 72 14.23 -14.13 -0.81
CA GLY A 72 13.36 -14.32 -1.96
C GLY A 72 13.68 -13.36 -3.08
N MET A 73 13.98 -12.09 -2.76
CA MET A 73 14.40 -11.11 -3.74
C MET A 73 15.72 -11.51 -4.41
N ALA A 74 16.70 -11.95 -3.64
CA ALA A 74 17.98 -12.45 -4.18
C ALA A 74 17.76 -13.66 -5.11
N ALA A 75 16.82 -14.56 -4.78
CA ALA A 75 16.49 -15.72 -5.61
C ALA A 75 15.83 -15.32 -6.95
N VAL A 76 15.02 -14.27 -7.01
CA VAL A 76 14.49 -13.70 -8.27
C VAL A 76 15.62 -13.14 -9.12
N LEU A 77 16.49 -12.30 -8.53
CA LEU A 77 17.57 -11.62 -9.24
C LEU A 77 18.63 -12.62 -9.79
N ALA A 78 18.85 -13.73 -9.08
CA ALA A 78 19.76 -14.80 -9.52
C ALA A 78 19.27 -15.51 -10.81
N ARG A 79 18.02 -15.31 -11.20
CA ARG A 79 17.41 -15.91 -12.42
C ARG A 79 17.31 -14.91 -13.58
N ARG A 80 18.05 -13.79 -13.53
CA ARG A 80 18.08 -12.81 -14.60
C ARG A 80 18.40 -13.48 -15.94
N GLY A 81 17.58 -13.16 -16.97
CA GLY A 81 17.70 -13.75 -18.30
C GLY A 81 16.92 -15.05 -18.51
N GLN A 82 16.29 -15.61 -17.48
CA GLN A 82 15.34 -16.72 -17.59
C GLN A 82 13.90 -16.19 -17.50
N PRO A 83 12.90 -16.86 -18.11
CA PRO A 83 11.50 -16.47 -17.94
C PRO A 83 11.04 -16.60 -16.48
N VAL A 84 10.86 -15.47 -15.79
CA VAL A 84 10.41 -15.42 -14.40
C VAL A 84 9.09 -14.67 -14.31
N CYS A 85 8.14 -15.24 -13.58
CA CYS A 85 6.89 -14.61 -13.19
C CYS A 85 6.88 -14.37 -11.67
N VAL A 86 6.44 -13.18 -11.25
CA VAL A 86 6.20 -12.85 -9.84
C VAL A 86 4.74 -12.51 -9.66
N LEU A 87 4.05 -13.21 -8.74
CA LEU A 87 2.66 -12.96 -8.41
C LEU A 87 2.55 -11.96 -7.26
N ALA A 88 1.68 -10.98 -7.40
CA ALA A 88 1.40 -9.95 -6.41
C ALA A 88 -0.10 -9.76 -6.21
N SER A 89 -0.54 -9.32 -5.02
CA SER A 89 -1.94 -8.97 -4.79
C SER A 89 -2.34 -7.75 -5.60
N GLY A 90 -3.41 -7.84 -6.39
CA GLY A 90 -4.02 -6.70 -7.10
C GLY A 90 -3.03 -5.96 -8.00
N ASP A 91 -2.76 -4.69 -7.72
CA ASP A 91 -1.79 -3.90 -8.48
C ASP A 91 -0.38 -4.04 -7.87
N PRO A 92 0.58 -4.66 -8.61
CA PRO A 92 1.95 -4.83 -8.13
C PRO A 92 2.67 -3.53 -7.78
N MET A 93 2.27 -2.41 -8.40
CA MET A 93 2.91 -1.11 -8.21
C MET A 93 2.25 -0.26 -7.11
N TRP A 94 1.14 -0.71 -6.54
CA TRP A 94 0.46 0.00 -5.45
C TRP A 94 0.65 -0.73 -4.11
N HIS A 95 1.70 -0.38 -3.39
CA HIS A 95 2.15 -1.06 -2.15
C HIS A 95 2.51 -2.55 -2.33
N GLY A 96 2.70 -3.00 -3.57
CA GLY A 96 3.02 -4.39 -3.91
C GLY A 96 4.51 -4.64 -4.13
N VAL A 97 4.86 -5.91 -4.34
CA VAL A 97 6.25 -6.37 -4.56
C VAL A 97 6.88 -5.76 -5.82
N GLY A 98 6.09 -5.32 -6.79
CA GLY A 98 6.57 -4.66 -8.01
C GLY A 98 7.37 -3.41 -7.70
N VAL A 99 6.99 -2.63 -6.67
CA VAL A 99 7.75 -1.44 -6.23
C VAL A 99 9.14 -1.84 -5.73
N THR A 100 9.26 -2.96 -5.02
CA THR A 100 10.55 -3.44 -4.52
C THR A 100 11.42 -3.96 -5.68
N LEU A 101 10.83 -4.72 -6.60
CA LEU A 101 11.51 -5.24 -7.81
C LEU A 101 12.04 -4.09 -8.69
N ALA A 102 11.27 -3.03 -8.89
CA ALA A 102 11.65 -1.88 -9.70
C ALA A 102 12.88 -1.09 -9.17
N ARG A 103 13.30 -1.34 -7.93
CA ARG A 103 14.55 -0.79 -7.36
C ARG A 103 15.79 -1.57 -7.82
N HIS A 104 15.61 -2.78 -8.33
CA HIS A 104 16.70 -3.72 -8.64
C HIS A 104 16.70 -4.17 -10.11
N VAL A 105 15.56 -4.04 -10.81
CA VAL A 105 15.38 -4.47 -12.20
C VAL A 105 14.99 -3.26 -13.04
N ALA A 106 15.68 -3.06 -14.15
CA ALA A 106 15.42 -1.94 -15.05
C ALA A 106 14.05 -2.12 -15.76
N ALA A 107 13.43 -1.01 -16.13
CA ALA A 107 12.09 -1.00 -16.74
C ALA A 107 12.04 -1.71 -18.10
N ASP A 108 13.16 -1.75 -18.84
CA ASP A 108 13.31 -2.46 -20.11
C ASP A 108 13.47 -3.98 -19.95
N GLU A 109 13.80 -4.46 -18.76
CA GLU A 109 13.90 -5.88 -18.40
C GLU A 109 12.62 -6.46 -17.79
N MET A 110 11.66 -5.59 -17.42
CA MET A 110 10.48 -5.99 -16.66
C MET A 110 9.17 -5.67 -17.40
N VAL A 111 8.17 -6.52 -17.20
CA VAL A 111 6.76 -6.26 -17.57
C VAL A 111 5.91 -6.30 -16.30
N VAL A 112 5.03 -5.32 -16.12
CA VAL A 112 4.02 -5.35 -15.06
C VAL A 112 2.64 -5.49 -15.69
N ILE A 113 1.87 -6.47 -15.24
CA ILE A 113 0.48 -6.72 -15.65
C ILE A 113 -0.37 -6.55 -14.40
N PRO A 114 -0.97 -5.38 -14.15
CA PRO A 114 -1.75 -5.13 -12.95
C PRO A 114 -3.12 -5.81 -13.00
N ALA A 115 -3.67 -6.13 -11.84
CA ALA A 115 -5.08 -6.38 -11.62
C ALA A 115 -5.68 -5.23 -10.78
N PRO A 116 -7.01 -5.13 -10.63
CA PRO A 116 -7.61 -4.14 -9.74
C PRO A 116 -7.03 -4.23 -8.32
N SER A 117 -6.57 -3.10 -7.79
CA SER A 117 -6.08 -3.04 -6.41
C SER A 117 -7.22 -3.19 -5.41
N ALA A 118 -6.92 -3.54 -4.15
CA ALA A 118 -7.91 -3.52 -3.08
C ALA A 118 -8.57 -2.14 -2.94
N PHE A 119 -7.84 -1.05 -3.20
CA PHE A 119 -8.39 0.31 -3.20
C PHE A 119 -9.40 0.52 -4.33
N SER A 120 -9.10 0.03 -5.53
CA SER A 120 -10.02 0.12 -6.68
C SER A 120 -11.31 -0.67 -6.41
N LEU A 121 -11.19 -1.88 -5.86
CA LEU A 121 -12.33 -2.70 -5.48
C LEU A 121 -13.16 -2.05 -4.37
N ALA A 122 -12.51 -1.52 -3.32
CA ALA A 122 -13.19 -0.83 -2.23
C ALA A 122 -13.92 0.42 -2.73
N ALA A 123 -13.27 1.25 -3.55
CA ALA A 123 -13.88 2.43 -4.14
C ALA A 123 -15.12 2.08 -4.97
N ALA A 124 -15.06 0.98 -5.75
CA ALA A 124 -16.21 0.49 -6.52
C ALA A 124 -17.36 0.02 -5.62
N ARG A 125 -17.07 -0.70 -4.51
CA ARG A 125 -18.09 -1.16 -3.55
C ARG A 125 -18.77 -0.01 -2.81
N LEU A 126 -18.00 1.04 -2.51
CA LEU A 126 -18.46 2.22 -1.78
C LEU A 126 -18.99 3.33 -2.71
N THR A 127 -18.85 3.17 -4.02
CA THR A 127 -19.15 4.23 -5.01
C THR A 127 -18.40 5.54 -4.72
N TRP A 128 -17.13 5.42 -4.30
CA TRP A 128 -16.27 6.57 -4.02
C TRP A 128 -15.38 6.88 -5.22
N PRO A 129 -15.28 8.14 -5.65
CA PRO A 129 -14.29 8.54 -6.63
C PRO A 129 -12.88 8.36 -6.04
N LEU A 130 -12.11 7.39 -6.53
CA LEU A 130 -10.80 7.06 -5.97
C LEU A 130 -9.82 8.24 -5.98
N ALA A 131 -9.97 9.16 -6.92
CA ALA A 131 -9.17 10.39 -7.02
C ALA A 131 -9.38 11.36 -5.84
N GLU A 132 -10.50 11.25 -5.12
CA GLU A 132 -10.86 12.11 -3.99
C GLU A 132 -10.60 11.44 -2.63
N VAL A 133 -10.12 10.19 -2.65
CA VAL A 133 -9.92 9.38 -1.46
C VAL A 133 -8.43 9.28 -1.15
N ALA A 134 -8.06 9.53 0.11
CA ALA A 134 -6.70 9.25 0.54
C ALA A 134 -6.51 7.73 0.72
N THR A 135 -5.43 7.19 0.18
CA THR A 135 -5.10 5.77 0.29
C THR A 135 -3.79 5.58 1.02
N LEU A 136 -3.74 4.66 1.96
CA LEU A 136 -2.53 4.33 2.70
C LEU A 136 -2.45 2.86 3.06
N SER A 137 -1.23 2.38 3.32
CA SER A 137 -0.99 1.07 3.86
C SER A 137 -0.51 1.19 5.29
N LEU A 138 -1.23 0.56 6.22
CA LEU A 138 -0.82 0.37 7.61
C LEU A 138 -0.15 -0.98 7.84
N HIS A 139 0.02 -1.78 6.78
CA HIS A 139 0.69 -3.07 6.87
C HIS A 139 2.14 -2.88 7.35
N GLY A 140 2.44 -3.38 8.55
CA GLY A 140 3.75 -3.22 9.18
C GLY A 140 4.11 -1.78 9.56
N ARG A 141 3.14 -0.87 9.69
CA ARG A 141 3.34 0.56 10.01
C ARG A 141 2.53 0.99 11.23
N ALA A 142 3.02 2.02 11.91
CA ALA A 142 2.33 2.62 13.06
C ALA A 142 1.02 3.31 12.65
N LEU A 143 -0.01 3.23 13.50
CA LEU A 143 -1.31 3.90 13.29
C LEU A 143 -1.18 5.43 13.21
N ALA A 144 -0.11 6.01 13.74
CA ALA A 144 0.17 7.44 13.64
C ALA A 144 0.26 7.95 12.17
N HIS A 145 0.50 7.05 11.20
CA HIS A 145 0.44 7.41 9.77
C HIS A 145 -0.96 7.82 9.31
N LEU A 146 -2.02 7.53 10.08
CA LEU A 146 -3.36 8.03 9.83
C LEU A 146 -3.46 9.56 10.07
N TRP A 147 -2.73 10.08 11.05
CA TRP A 147 -2.93 11.43 11.57
C TRP A 147 -2.93 12.55 10.51
N PRO A 148 -1.98 12.59 9.55
CA PRO A 148 -1.98 13.63 8.51
C PRO A 148 -3.22 13.60 7.59
N HIS A 149 -3.98 12.52 7.63
CA HIS A 149 -5.16 12.31 6.79
C HIS A 149 -6.49 12.54 7.53
N LEU A 150 -6.43 12.74 8.87
CA LEU A 150 -7.61 12.94 9.70
C LEU A 150 -8.12 14.39 9.52
N ALA A 151 -9.17 14.58 8.74
CA ALA A 151 -9.79 15.87 8.55
C ALA A 151 -11.30 15.70 8.28
N PRO A 152 -12.15 16.68 8.72
CA PRO A 152 -13.58 16.65 8.44
C PRO A 152 -13.88 16.53 6.95
N GLY A 153 -14.85 15.69 6.60
CA GLY A 153 -15.25 15.42 5.21
C GLY A 153 -14.27 14.59 4.38
N ARG A 154 -13.11 14.21 4.94
CA ARG A 154 -12.16 13.33 4.26
C ARG A 154 -12.64 11.88 4.26
N LYS A 155 -12.37 11.21 3.15
CA LYS A 155 -12.53 9.78 2.95
C LYS A 155 -11.16 9.13 2.85
N LEU A 156 -10.99 8.00 3.51
CA LEU A 156 -9.72 7.31 3.63
C LEU A 156 -9.90 5.82 3.40
N LEU A 157 -9.00 5.20 2.65
CA LEU A 157 -8.89 3.76 2.49
C LEU A 157 -7.56 3.29 3.05
N ALA A 158 -7.58 2.40 4.03
CA ALA A 158 -6.39 1.91 4.72
C ALA A 158 -6.28 0.38 4.63
N LEU A 159 -5.17 -0.13 4.07
CA LEU A 159 -4.82 -1.55 4.17
C LEU A 159 -4.32 -1.84 5.59
N THR A 160 -4.76 -2.96 6.17
CA THR A 160 -4.30 -3.43 7.48
C THR A 160 -3.34 -4.62 7.35
N SER A 161 -2.75 -5.06 8.45
CA SER A 161 -1.87 -6.23 8.47
C SER A 161 -2.64 -7.55 8.58
N ASP A 162 -3.74 -7.54 9.33
CA ASP A 162 -4.52 -8.73 9.70
C ASP A 162 -5.93 -8.35 10.19
N GLY A 163 -6.68 -9.34 10.68
CA GLY A 163 -8.04 -9.16 11.19
C GLY A 163 -8.13 -8.32 12.47
N ALA A 164 -7.03 -8.07 13.20
CA ALA A 164 -7.02 -7.20 14.38
C ALA A 164 -6.89 -5.71 14.00
N GLY A 165 -6.39 -5.41 12.80
CA GLY A 165 -6.15 -4.06 12.32
C GLY A 165 -7.35 -3.13 12.41
N PRO A 166 -8.56 -3.51 11.98
CA PRO A 166 -9.75 -2.66 12.05
C PRO A 166 -10.10 -2.22 13.48
N ALA A 167 -10.04 -3.13 14.45
CA ALA A 167 -10.28 -2.80 15.86
C ALA A 167 -9.21 -1.86 16.42
N ALA A 168 -7.94 -2.08 16.04
CA ALA A 168 -6.85 -1.20 16.43
C ALA A 168 -7.04 0.23 15.87
N ILE A 169 -7.48 0.38 14.62
CA ILE A 169 -7.84 1.67 14.03
C ILE A 169 -8.99 2.32 14.79
N ALA A 170 -10.05 1.58 15.11
CA ALA A 170 -11.21 2.07 15.85
C ALA A 170 -10.81 2.62 17.23
N ASN A 171 -10.00 1.86 17.98
CA ASN A 171 -9.48 2.27 19.29
C ASN A 171 -8.60 3.53 19.17
N TYR A 172 -7.72 3.57 18.17
CA TYR A 172 -6.86 4.72 17.92
C TYR A 172 -7.67 6.00 17.63
N LEU A 173 -8.67 5.92 16.73
CA LEU A 173 -9.53 7.05 16.44
C LEU A 173 -10.35 7.50 17.65
N THR A 174 -10.84 6.56 18.43
CA THR A 174 -11.60 6.85 19.66
C THR A 174 -10.73 7.57 20.69
N ALA A 175 -9.47 7.14 20.87
CA ALA A 175 -8.51 7.79 21.76
C ALA A 175 -8.16 9.22 21.32
N LEU A 176 -8.24 9.51 20.01
CA LEU A 176 -8.07 10.86 19.46
C LEU A 176 -9.36 11.71 19.50
N GLY A 177 -10.45 11.23 20.13
CA GLY A 177 -11.73 11.92 20.16
C GLY A 177 -12.54 11.82 18.86
N LEU A 178 -12.13 10.94 17.93
CA LEU A 178 -12.78 10.69 16.63
C LEU A 178 -13.69 9.45 16.65
N GLY A 179 -14.19 9.06 17.81
CA GLY A 179 -15.02 7.86 17.96
C GLY A 179 -16.32 7.85 17.14
N HIS A 180 -16.77 9.00 16.64
CA HIS A 180 -17.92 9.15 15.74
C HIS A 180 -17.57 8.84 14.27
N ALA A 181 -16.29 8.68 13.93
CA ALA A 181 -15.89 8.28 12.58
C ALA A 181 -16.52 6.93 12.21
N THR A 182 -16.99 6.84 10.98
CA THR A 182 -17.57 5.61 10.45
C THR A 182 -16.48 4.74 9.84
N LEU A 183 -16.35 3.51 10.31
CA LEU A 183 -15.46 2.51 9.74
C LEU A 183 -16.26 1.48 8.95
N THR A 184 -15.95 1.33 7.67
CA THR A 184 -16.44 0.22 6.84
C THR A 184 -15.29 -0.74 6.59
N VAL A 185 -15.43 -1.97 7.08
CA VAL A 185 -14.45 -3.05 6.88
C VAL A 185 -14.86 -3.85 5.66
N LEU A 186 -13.96 -3.92 4.68
CA LEU A 186 -14.14 -4.66 3.44
C LEU A 186 -13.17 -5.84 3.47
N GLU A 187 -13.72 -7.04 3.49
CA GLU A 187 -13.00 -8.29 3.70
C GLU A 187 -13.01 -9.12 2.43
N ASP A 188 -11.89 -9.77 2.10
CA ASP A 188 -11.71 -10.68 0.96
C ASP A 188 -12.28 -10.13 -0.36
N LEU A 189 -12.02 -8.86 -0.65
CA LEU A 189 -12.58 -8.17 -1.81
C LEU A 189 -12.29 -8.92 -3.13
N GLY A 190 -13.36 -9.21 -3.87
CA GLY A 190 -13.33 -10.02 -5.10
C GLY A 190 -13.28 -11.53 -4.85
N GLY A 191 -13.14 -11.97 -3.61
CA GLY A 191 -13.09 -13.38 -3.24
C GLY A 191 -14.44 -13.99 -2.85
N PRO A 192 -14.48 -15.30 -2.63
CA PRO A 192 -15.71 -16.01 -2.25
C PRO A 192 -16.21 -15.67 -0.84
N ALA A 193 -15.36 -15.14 0.03
CA ALA A 193 -15.69 -14.73 1.39
C ALA A 193 -15.85 -13.20 1.52
N GLU A 194 -16.07 -12.49 0.42
CA GLU A 194 -16.26 -11.03 0.42
C GLU A 194 -17.36 -10.61 1.38
N ARG A 195 -17.01 -9.70 2.31
CA ARG A 195 -17.96 -9.08 3.24
C ARG A 195 -17.69 -7.60 3.37
N VAL A 196 -18.75 -6.82 3.52
CA VAL A 196 -18.69 -5.38 3.79
C VAL A 196 -19.51 -5.10 5.05
N ARG A 197 -18.86 -4.61 6.10
CA ARG A 197 -19.48 -4.37 7.41
C ARG A 197 -19.09 -2.99 7.94
N GLN A 198 -20.04 -2.28 8.54
CA GLN A 198 -19.85 -0.91 8.97
C GLN A 198 -20.16 -0.74 10.46
N ARG A 199 -19.33 0.04 11.18
CA ARG A 199 -19.54 0.44 12.58
C ARG A 199 -18.92 1.82 12.86
N PRO A 200 -19.46 2.59 13.82
CA PRO A 200 -18.76 3.72 14.39
C PRO A 200 -17.50 3.26 15.15
N ALA A 201 -16.44 4.08 15.14
CA ALA A 201 -15.21 3.74 15.84
C ALA A 201 -15.40 3.52 17.34
N ALA A 202 -16.22 4.36 18.01
CA ALA A 202 -16.50 4.24 19.44
C ALA A 202 -17.23 2.94 19.83
N ASN A 203 -17.97 2.34 18.89
CA ASN A 203 -18.77 1.14 19.11
C ASN A 203 -18.40 0.05 18.10
N PHE A 204 -17.10 -0.16 17.93
CA PHE A 204 -16.59 -1.11 16.97
C PHE A 204 -16.71 -2.55 17.52
N ASP A 205 -17.79 -3.22 17.11
CA ASP A 205 -18.09 -4.60 17.47
C ASP A 205 -18.42 -5.39 16.20
N LEU A 206 -17.42 -5.95 15.55
CA LEU A 206 -17.57 -6.79 14.38
C LEU A 206 -17.20 -8.27 14.63
N GLY A 207 -16.78 -8.63 15.84
CA GLY A 207 -16.26 -9.96 16.13
C GLY A 207 -15.03 -10.28 15.28
N SER A 208 -14.95 -11.51 14.73
CA SER A 208 -13.82 -11.89 13.88
C SER A 208 -13.87 -11.19 12.52
N VAL A 209 -12.70 -10.71 12.10
CA VAL A 209 -12.48 -10.09 10.78
C VAL A 209 -11.46 -10.94 10.03
N HIS A 210 -11.69 -11.10 8.72
CA HIS A 210 -10.75 -11.81 7.85
C HIS A 210 -9.41 -11.06 7.75
N ASP A 211 -8.28 -11.79 7.73
CA ASP A 211 -6.95 -11.16 7.68
C ASP A 211 -6.73 -10.31 6.43
N LEU A 212 -7.29 -10.74 5.29
CA LEU A 212 -7.27 -9.95 4.08
C LEU A 212 -8.41 -8.93 4.13
N ASN A 213 -8.10 -7.72 4.62
CA ASN A 213 -9.08 -6.66 4.76
C ASN A 213 -8.53 -5.28 4.44
N LEU A 214 -9.45 -4.35 4.23
CA LEU A 214 -9.23 -2.93 4.06
C LEU A 214 -10.28 -2.19 4.88
N VAL A 215 -9.90 -1.09 5.51
CA VAL A 215 -10.81 -0.21 6.26
C VAL A 215 -11.03 1.07 5.50
N ALA A 216 -12.29 1.38 5.19
CA ALA A 216 -12.71 2.69 4.73
C ALA A 216 -13.14 3.51 5.94
N ILE A 217 -12.67 4.76 6.02
CA ILE A 217 -12.91 5.67 7.13
C ILE A 217 -13.54 6.94 6.60
N GLU A 218 -14.69 7.31 7.17
CA GLU A 218 -15.39 8.57 6.88
C GLU A 218 -15.46 9.42 8.14
N PHE A 219 -15.03 10.68 8.02
CA PHE A 219 -15.12 11.65 9.09
C PHE A 219 -16.31 12.58 8.83
N THR A 220 -17.24 12.64 9.78
CA THR A 220 -18.31 13.64 9.74
C THR A 220 -17.76 15.03 10.03
N THR A 221 -18.44 16.07 9.54
CA THR A 221 -18.01 17.48 9.67
C THR A 221 -18.00 18.01 11.10
N ALA A 222 -18.54 17.27 12.06
CA ALA A 222 -18.69 17.68 13.47
C ALA A 222 -17.47 17.37 14.36
N ALA A 223 -16.36 16.90 13.81
CA ALA A 223 -15.19 16.52 14.61
C ALA A 223 -14.47 17.74 15.19
N THR A 224 -14.54 17.90 16.50
CA THR A 224 -13.73 18.87 17.29
C THR A 224 -12.38 18.28 17.74
N ALA A 225 -12.01 17.13 17.24
CA ALA A 225 -10.84 16.39 17.65
C ALA A 225 -9.51 17.03 17.22
N ALA A 226 -8.41 16.56 17.76
CA ALA A 226 -7.04 16.94 17.47
C ALA A 226 -6.67 16.66 15.99
N ILE A 227 -7.15 17.53 15.08
CA ILE A 227 -6.85 17.48 13.66
C ILE A 227 -5.54 18.24 13.45
N LEU A 228 -4.59 17.57 12.76
CA LEU A 228 -3.31 18.18 12.42
C LEU A 228 -3.55 19.39 11.49
N PRO A 229 -3.27 20.63 11.90
CA PRO A 229 -3.41 21.78 11.02
C PRO A 229 -2.36 21.72 9.90
N ALA A 230 -2.75 22.16 8.71
CA ALA A 230 -1.83 22.23 7.57
C ALA A 230 -0.82 23.40 7.71
N ALA A 231 -1.08 24.34 8.61
CA ALA A 231 -0.20 25.48 8.87
C ALA A 231 0.87 25.13 9.93
N PRO A 232 2.08 25.74 9.86
CA PRO A 232 3.07 25.62 10.93
C PRO A 232 2.55 26.20 12.24
N GLY A 233 3.14 25.80 13.37
CA GLY A 233 2.78 26.30 14.70
C GLY A 233 1.79 25.38 15.41
N LEU A 234 2.11 24.09 15.50
CA LEU A 234 1.38 23.12 16.34
C LEU A 234 1.36 23.60 17.81
N PRO A 235 0.27 23.35 18.59
CA PRO A 235 0.18 23.65 20.00
C PRO A 235 1.35 23.07 20.81
N ASP A 236 1.77 23.75 21.88
CA ASP A 236 2.91 23.33 22.70
C ASP A 236 2.63 22.01 23.43
N ASP A 237 1.37 21.77 23.85
CA ASP A 237 0.91 20.55 24.51
C ASP A 237 0.89 19.29 23.62
N TRP A 238 1.16 19.43 22.32
CA TRP A 238 1.30 18.30 21.42
C TRP A 238 2.72 17.70 21.40
N PHE A 239 3.65 18.32 22.10
CA PHE A 239 5.04 17.87 22.22
C PHE A 239 5.35 17.40 23.64
N ALA A 240 6.07 16.31 23.76
CA ALA A 240 6.67 15.92 25.04
C ALA A 240 7.85 16.86 25.32
N HIS A 241 7.79 17.63 26.41
CA HIS A 241 8.86 18.56 26.80
C HIS A 241 8.90 18.77 28.34
N ASP A 242 10.03 19.23 28.82
CA ASP A 242 10.29 19.55 30.23
C ASP A 242 9.93 21.00 30.65
N GLY A 243 9.25 21.74 29.77
CA GLY A 243 8.93 23.17 29.93
C GLY A 243 9.83 24.11 29.13
N GLN A 244 10.90 23.62 28.52
CA GLN A 244 11.85 24.40 27.71
C GLN A 244 11.62 24.28 26.20
N LEU A 245 10.37 24.23 25.78
CA LEU A 245 10.03 24.22 24.35
C LEU A 245 10.02 25.65 23.80
N THR A 246 10.64 25.85 22.64
CA THR A 246 10.51 27.09 21.86
C THR A 246 9.04 27.38 21.59
N LYS A 247 8.60 28.60 21.91
CA LYS A 247 7.17 28.95 21.84
C LYS A 247 6.62 28.80 20.43
N ARG A 248 5.34 28.45 20.36
CA ARG A 248 4.59 28.14 19.13
C ARG A 248 4.83 29.14 18.01
N GLU A 249 4.76 30.44 18.32
CA GLU A 249 4.90 31.51 17.32
C GLU A 249 6.31 31.55 16.74
N LEU A 250 7.33 31.37 17.59
CA LEU A 250 8.73 31.34 17.16
C LEU A 250 9.01 30.09 16.31
N ARG A 251 8.46 28.91 16.70
CA ARG A 251 8.57 27.69 15.87
C ARG A 251 7.94 27.90 14.49
N ALA A 252 6.76 28.53 14.43
CA ALA A 252 6.09 28.82 13.18
C ALA A 252 6.91 29.74 12.26
N LEU A 253 7.49 30.81 12.83
CA LEU A 253 8.35 31.76 12.10
C LEU A 253 9.64 31.06 11.63
N THR A 254 10.25 30.23 12.46
CA THR A 254 11.46 29.48 12.12
C THR A 254 11.20 28.54 10.95
N LEU A 255 10.15 27.73 10.99
CA LEU A 255 9.79 26.83 9.90
C LEU A 255 9.47 27.58 8.62
N SER A 256 8.79 28.74 8.73
CA SER A 256 8.53 29.61 7.60
C SER A 256 9.80 30.18 6.98
N ALA A 257 10.78 30.60 7.80
CA ALA A 257 12.05 31.11 7.32
C ALA A 257 12.95 30.02 6.69
N LEU A 258 12.93 28.81 7.25
CA LEU A 258 13.74 27.68 6.76
C LEU A 258 13.20 27.09 5.44
N HIS A 259 11.90 27.23 5.15
CA HIS A 259 11.24 26.68 3.95
C HIS A 259 11.63 25.19 3.69
N PRO A 260 11.50 24.26 4.67
CA PRO A 260 11.96 22.92 4.49
C PRO A 260 11.15 22.20 3.40
N THR A 261 11.86 21.53 2.48
CA THR A 261 11.24 20.74 1.41
C THR A 261 11.46 19.25 1.63
N ALA A 262 10.60 18.41 1.03
CA ALA A 262 10.73 16.96 1.11
C ALA A 262 12.11 16.49 0.64
N GLY A 263 12.74 15.58 1.41
CA GLY A 263 14.07 15.04 1.09
C GLY A 263 15.26 15.86 1.60
N GLN A 264 15.04 17.06 2.13
CA GLN A 264 16.10 17.83 2.78
C GLN A 264 16.44 17.25 4.16
N ARG A 265 17.71 17.36 4.54
CA ARG A 265 18.16 17.12 5.92
C ARG A 265 18.19 18.43 6.66
N LEU A 266 17.49 18.46 7.79
CA LEU A 266 17.52 19.56 8.75
C LEU A 266 18.38 19.13 9.95
N TRP A 267 19.22 20.04 10.43
CA TRP A 267 19.99 19.87 11.67
C TRP A 267 19.42 20.85 12.69
N ASP A 268 19.07 20.35 13.88
CA ASP A 268 18.66 21.11 15.05
C ASP A 268 19.66 20.88 16.18
#